data_43fa33c5a43c81f779e658229c69a3d1
#
_entry.id   43fa33c5a43c81f779e658229c69a3d1
#
_cell.length_a   1.000
_cell.length_b   1.000
_cell.length_c   1.000
_cell.angle_alpha   90.00
_cell.angle_beta   90.00
_cell.angle_gamma   90.00
#
_symmetry.space_group_name_H-M   'P 1'
#
loop_
_entity.id
_entity.type
_entity.pdbx_description
1 polymer ?
#
loop_
_entity_poly.entity_id
_entity_poly.type
_entity_poly.pdbx_seq_one_letter_code
_entity_poly.pdbx_strand_id
1 'polypeptide(L)'
;ETADRLLKEEQRYGSEAIWPYFFAGTMGLVMRDGIDRLRHAKRYSGEHKTICTTPSFNGFIAGTGKLAGVDPREMADSDQVIIWGTNAARTQINAMHHVL
;
A
#
# COMPACT_ATOMS: atom_id res chain seq x y z
N GLU A 1 17.11 -12.12 20.56
CA GLU A 1 16.42 -13.35 20.14
C GLU A 1 16.01 -13.34 18.67
N THR A 2 15.24 -12.35 18.18
CA THR A 2 14.83 -12.30 16.76
C THR A 2 16.04 -12.17 15.82
N ALA A 3 16.95 -11.24 16.12
CA ALA A 3 18.18 -11.05 15.33
C ALA A 3 19.03 -12.31 15.28
N ASP A 4 19.17 -13.02 16.42
CA ASP A 4 19.96 -14.25 16.49
C ASP A 4 19.36 -15.37 15.63
N ARG A 5 18.02 -15.44 15.57
CA ARG A 5 17.33 -16.40 14.69
C ARG A 5 17.56 -16.08 13.23
N LEU A 6 17.41 -14.81 12.84
CA LEU A 6 17.68 -14.38 11.46
C LEU A 6 19.11 -14.69 11.05
N LEU A 7 20.09 -14.41 11.90
CA LEU A 7 21.49 -14.71 11.63
C LEU A 7 21.75 -16.22 11.48
N LYS A 8 21.10 -17.06 12.29
CA LYS A 8 21.22 -18.52 12.16
C LYS A 8 20.65 -19.03 10.84
N GLU A 9 19.47 -18.53 10.43
CA GLU A 9 18.86 -18.91 9.17
C GLU A 9 19.68 -18.40 7.97
N GLU A 10 20.20 -17.19 8.06
CA GLU A 10 21.12 -16.63 7.06
C GLU A 10 22.38 -17.49 6.90
N GLN A 11 22.99 -17.91 8.02
CA GLN A 11 24.18 -18.79 8.00
C GLN A 11 23.89 -20.17 7.43
N ARG A 12 22.70 -20.69 7.67
CA ARG A 12 22.32 -22.06 7.29
C ARG A 12 21.86 -22.17 5.84
N TYR A 13 21.12 -21.18 5.36
CA TYR A 13 20.43 -21.24 4.07
C TYR A 13 20.78 -20.09 3.12
N GLY A 14 21.58 -19.13 3.55
CA GLY A 14 21.89 -17.92 2.81
C GLY A 14 20.92 -16.77 3.05
N SER A 15 21.33 -15.58 2.69
CA SER A 15 20.55 -14.36 2.93
C SER A 15 19.20 -14.38 2.20
N GLU A 16 19.14 -14.95 1.01
CA GLU A 16 17.94 -15.01 0.19
C GLU A 16 16.84 -15.92 0.76
N ALA A 17 17.18 -16.78 1.75
CA ALA A 17 16.19 -17.58 2.46
C ALA A 17 15.30 -16.73 3.39
N ILE A 18 15.70 -15.50 3.68
CA ILE A 18 14.94 -14.58 4.51
C ILE A 18 14.15 -13.61 3.61
N TRP A 19 12.83 -13.62 3.76
CA TRP A 19 11.93 -12.77 3.05
C TRP A 19 11.16 -11.86 4.01
N PRO A 20 11.60 -10.61 4.23
CA PRO A 20 10.85 -9.64 5.00
C PRO A 20 9.56 -9.30 4.26
N TYR A 21 8.45 -9.81 4.75
CA TYR A 21 7.13 -9.52 4.21
C TYR A 21 6.46 -8.42 5.03
N PHE A 22 6.07 -7.35 4.38
CA PHE A 22 5.33 -6.26 5.00
C PHE A 22 4.39 -5.63 3.97
N PHE A 23 3.30 -5.09 4.44
CA PHE A 23 2.43 -4.26 3.62
C PHE A 23 1.72 -3.20 4.45
N ALA A 24 0.81 -2.45 3.80
CA ALA A 24 0.19 -1.28 4.36
C ALA A 24 -0.36 -1.46 5.79
N GLY A 25 -0.18 -0.51 6.58
CA GLY A 25 -0.72 -0.22 7.88
C GLY A 25 -0.64 1.28 8.03
N THR A 26 0.05 1.76 9.04
CA THR A 26 0.43 3.17 9.13
C THR A 26 1.49 3.46 8.06
N MET A 27 1.14 4.22 7.05
CA MET A 27 1.99 4.45 5.87
C MET A 27 2.86 5.70 5.98
N GLY A 28 3.42 5.97 7.16
CA GLY A 28 4.47 6.98 7.31
C GLY A 28 5.75 6.55 6.57
N LEU A 29 6.51 7.50 6.08
CA LEU A 29 7.72 7.23 5.28
C LEU A 29 8.70 6.27 5.96
N VAL A 30 8.92 6.42 7.26
CA VAL A 30 9.82 5.55 8.03
C VAL A 30 9.24 4.15 8.18
N MET A 31 7.96 4.04 8.52
CA MET A 31 7.31 2.75 8.77
C MET A 31 7.09 1.95 7.50
N ARG A 32 6.72 2.61 6.41
CA ARG A 32 6.45 1.96 5.13
C ARG A 32 7.69 1.32 4.53
N ASP A 33 8.79 2.05 4.50
CA ASP A 33 9.98 1.65 3.74
C ASP A 33 11.19 1.36 4.66
N GLY A 34 11.06 1.49 5.97
CA GLY A 34 12.15 1.31 6.92
C GLY A 34 12.79 -0.08 6.89
N ILE A 35 12.00 -1.12 6.65
CA ILE A 35 12.46 -2.50 6.55
C ILE A 35 13.36 -2.74 5.32
N ASP A 36 13.23 -1.93 4.28
CA ASP A 36 14.05 -2.07 3.07
C ASP A 36 15.54 -1.79 3.35
N ARG A 37 15.86 -0.98 4.35
CA ARG A 37 17.26 -0.78 4.78
C ARG A 37 17.89 -2.10 5.24
N LEU A 38 17.19 -2.87 6.05
CA LEU A 38 17.65 -4.19 6.50
C LEU A 38 17.76 -5.15 5.31
N ARG A 39 16.74 -5.20 4.47
CA ARG A 39 16.71 -6.04 3.27
C ARG A 39 17.91 -5.77 2.35
N HIS A 40 18.19 -4.51 2.05
CA HIS A 40 19.34 -4.14 1.22
C HIS A 40 20.68 -4.43 1.89
N ALA A 41 20.84 -4.07 3.16
CA ALA A 41 22.08 -4.30 3.91
C ALA A 41 22.44 -5.78 4.01
N LYS A 42 21.44 -6.64 4.18
CA LYS A 42 21.61 -8.09 4.38
C LYS A 42 21.40 -8.90 3.09
N ARG A 43 21.00 -8.27 1.99
CA ARG A 43 20.66 -8.94 0.71
C ARG A 43 19.57 -9.99 0.85
N TYR A 44 18.57 -9.69 1.69
CA TYR A 44 17.39 -10.53 1.84
C TYR A 44 16.50 -10.46 0.61
N SER A 45 15.67 -11.48 0.41
CA SER A 45 14.73 -11.55 -0.71
C SER A 45 13.80 -10.35 -0.76
N GLY A 46 13.51 -9.89 -1.96
CA GLY A 46 12.54 -8.82 -2.21
C GLY A 46 11.11 -9.35 -2.36
N GLU A 47 10.17 -8.45 -2.42
CA GLU A 47 8.77 -8.77 -2.67
C GLU A 47 8.20 -7.95 -3.84
N HIS A 48 7.22 -8.52 -4.52
CA HIS A 48 6.36 -7.77 -5.44
C HIS A 48 5.21 -7.14 -4.66
N LYS A 49 5.20 -5.81 -4.58
CA LYS A 49 4.16 -5.04 -3.87
C LYS A 49 2.90 -4.88 -4.74
N THR A 50 2.25 -5.99 -5.07
CA THR A 50 1.14 -6.04 -6.04
C THR A 50 -0.17 -6.54 -5.44
N ILE A 51 -0.39 -6.37 -4.13
CA ILE A 51 -1.54 -6.98 -3.46
C ILE A 51 -2.80 -6.14 -3.63
N CYS A 52 -2.90 -4.95 -3.03
CA CYS A 52 -4.13 -4.16 -3.07
C CYS A 52 -4.08 -3.04 -4.13
N THR A 53 -3.05 -2.20 -4.06
CA THR A 53 -2.98 -0.97 -4.87
C THR A 53 -2.83 -1.26 -6.36
N THR A 54 -1.93 -2.15 -6.73
CA THR A 54 -1.66 -2.48 -8.14
C THR A 54 -2.86 -3.13 -8.83
N PRO A 55 -3.54 -4.14 -8.26
CA PRO A 55 -4.77 -4.67 -8.85
C PRO A 55 -5.88 -3.64 -8.97
N SER A 56 -6.04 -2.77 -7.95
CA SER A 56 -7.03 -1.69 -8.00
C SER A 56 -6.74 -0.71 -9.12
N PHE A 57 -5.49 -0.30 -9.28
CA PHE A 57 -5.08 0.60 -10.36
C PHE A 57 -5.25 -0.05 -11.74
N ASN A 58 -4.90 -1.32 -11.88
CA ASN A 58 -5.10 -2.05 -13.12
C ASN A 58 -6.58 -2.15 -13.49
N GLY A 59 -7.45 -2.45 -12.52
CA GLY A 59 -8.89 -2.47 -12.72
C GLY A 59 -9.44 -1.09 -13.13
N PHE A 60 -8.98 -0.03 -12.47
CA PHE A 60 -9.37 1.34 -12.80
C PHE A 60 -8.93 1.72 -14.22
N ILE A 61 -7.68 1.45 -14.58
CA ILE A 61 -7.13 1.73 -15.92
C ILE A 61 -7.88 0.92 -17.00
N ALA A 62 -8.22 -0.34 -16.71
CA ALA A 62 -8.98 -1.17 -17.64
C ALA A 62 -10.36 -0.58 -17.96
N GLY A 63 -11.00 0.07 -16.96
CA GLY A 63 -12.30 0.70 -17.16
C GLY A 63 -12.25 2.11 -17.72
N THR A 64 -11.21 2.88 -17.44
CA THR A 64 -11.14 4.32 -17.76
C THR A 64 -10.06 4.70 -18.75
N GLY A 65 -9.14 3.77 -19.08
CA GLY A 65 -8.02 3.99 -19.99
C GLY A 65 -6.78 4.65 -19.36
N LYS A 66 -6.89 5.25 -18.19
CA LYS A 66 -5.79 5.93 -17.49
C LYS A 66 -6.00 5.96 -15.98
N LEU A 67 -4.94 6.08 -15.23
CA LEU A 67 -5.00 6.29 -13.78
C LEU A 67 -5.14 7.80 -13.49
N ALA A 68 -6.36 8.29 -13.59
CA ALA A 68 -6.71 9.67 -13.24
C ALA A 68 -8.14 9.71 -12.72
N GLY A 69 -8.34 10.26 -11.53
CA GLY A 69 -9.64 10.57 -10.96
C GLY A 69 -9.97 12.05 -11.11
N VAL A 70 -11.20 12.42 -10.81
CA VAL A 70 -11.63 13.80 -10.66
C VAL A 70 -11.20 14.37 -9.32
N ASP A 71 -11.12 15.68 -9.21
CA ASP A 71 -10.90 16.34 -7.93
C ASP A 71 -12.10 16.05 -6.99
N PRO A 72 -11.88 15.59 -5.75
CA PRO A 72 -12.98 15.34 -4.82
C PRO A 72 -13.91 16.52 -4.58
N ARG A 73 -13.44 17.75 -4.78
CA ARG A 73 -14.25 18.98 -4.64
C ARG A 73 -15.35 19.09 -5.71
N GLU A 74 -15.13 18.49 -6.86
CA GLU A 74 -16.10 18.45 -7.96
C GLU A 74 -17.33 17.59 -7.65
N MET A 75 -17.31 16.83 -6.56
CA MET A 75 -18.49 16.10 -6.09
C MET A 75 -19.65 17.04 -5.75
N ALA A 76 -19.35 18.26 -5.31
CA ALA A 76 -20.37 19.27 -5.00
C ALA A 76 -21.17 19.73 -6.24
N ASP A 77 -20.59 19.55 -7.43
CA ASP A 77 -21.22 19.92 -8.70
C ASP A 77 -22.00 18.76 -9.35
N SER A 78 -22.05 17.60 -8.65
CA SER A 78 -22.70 16.40 -9.17
C SER A 78 -24.16 16.32 -8.73
N ASP A 79 -25.05 15.92 -9.62
CA ASP A 79 -26.47 15.68 -9.30
C ASP A 79 -26.63 14.43 -8.39
N GLN A 80 -25.69 13.50 -8.43
CA GLN A 80 -25.73 12.29 -7.64
C GLN A 80 -24.31 11.78 -7.32
N VAL A 81 -24.08 11.43 -6.07
CA VAL A 81 -22.85 10.77 -5.60
C VAL A 81 -23.18 9.38 -5.10
N ILE A 82 -22.50 8.36 -5.65
CA ILE A 82 -22.67 6.97 -5.24
C ILE A 82 -21.49 6.58 -4.35
N ILE A 83 -21.76 6.24 -3.09
CA ILE A 83 -20.78 5.73 -2.14
C ILE A 83 -20.89 4.21 -2.07
N TRP A 84 -19.88 3.51 -2.56
CA TRP A 84 -19.91 2.05 -2.68
C TRP A 84 -18.64 1.40 -2.12
N GLY A 85 -18.80 0.49 -1.18
CA GLY A 85 -17.69 -0.30 -0.63
C GLY A 85 -16.68 0.48 0.21
N THR A 86 -17.04 1.68 0.67
CA THR A 86 -16.19 2.52 1.51
C THR A 86 -16.96 3.14 2.66
N ASN A 87 -16.26 3.41 3.75
CA ASN A 87 -16.78 4.24 4.85
C ASN A 87 -16.14 5.63 4.77
N ALA A 88 -16.55 6.41 3.78
CA ALA A 88 -15.96 7.71 3.49
C ALA A 88 -16.00 8.67 4.68
N ALA A 89 -17.04 8.61 5.52
CA ALA A 89 -17.15 9.42 6.73
C ALA A 89 -16.03 9.17 7.75
N ARG A 90 -15.34 8.03 7.68
CA ARG A 90 -14.21 7.71 8.56
C ARG A 90 -12.85 7.67 7.85
N THR A 91 -12.82 7.32 6.58
CA THR A 91 -11.58 7.10 5.83
C THR A 91 -11.28 8.20 4.83
N GLN A 92 -12.28 9.03 4.49
CA GLN A 92 -12.20 10.10 3.50
C GLN A 92 -12.92 11.36 4.02
N ILE A 93 -12.67 11.75 5.24
CA ILE A 93 -13.38 12.82 5.96
C ILE A 93 -13.38 14.13 5.16
N ASN A 94 -12.23 14.49 4.58
CA ASN A 94 -12.11 15.72 3.79
C ASN A 94 -12.93 15.68 2.50
N ALA A 95 -13.09 14.51 1.86
CA ALA A 95 -13.92 14.36 0.68
C ALA A 95 -15.42 14.45 1.03
N MET A 96 -15.82 13.91 2.17
CA MET A 96 -17.21 13.97 2.63
C MET A 96 -17.75 15.38 2.82
N HIS A 97 -16.88 16.34 3.12
CA HIS A 97 -17.28 17.74 3.21
C HIS A 97 -17.86 18.31 1.90
N HIS A 98 -17.54 17.70 0.77
CA HIS A 98 -18.03 18.11 -0.56
C HIS A 98 -19.25 17.30 -1.03
N VAL A 99 -19.69 16.32 -0.26
CA VAL A 99 -20.86 15.47 -0.55
C VAL A 99 -22.12 15.95 0.20
N LEU A 100 -21.94 16.64 1.32
CA LEU A 100 -23.00 17.19 2.16
C LEU A 100 -23.31 18.62 1.80
#